data_d1bd2d77e1818b5b03af54c39f2e8594
#
_entry.id   d1bd2d77e1818b5b03af54c39f2e8594
#
_cell.length_a   1.000
_cell.length_b   1.000
_cell.length_c   1.000
_cell.angle_alpha   90.00
_cell.angle_beta   90.00
_cell.angle_gamma   90.00
#
_symmetry.space_group_name_H-M   'P 1'
#
loop_
_entity.id
_entity.type
_entity.pdbx_description
1 polymer ?
#
loop_
_entity_poly.entity_id
_entity_poly.type
_entity_poly.pdbx_seq_one_letter_code
_entity_poly.pdbx_strand_id
1 'polypeptide(L)'
;MNSRHLVRLFFTTLFIGGIVAGIVGFLVRWEQFQPMFVVGDFLEILSTFIWLMGVGLIFGVISQMSFFAYLTIHRFGMGIFKNLWNGVQVVLIGVVLFDLVYLRYIAFGDGGSILPHLFLAAIVLAVGLVIAYVKMKQTNKRAFVPALFFMTVFTVLQWVPVLVENDQGWVYFMLWPLLVCNSYQLLKLHKINEQIAREAGNKQVNQSKDYKNNVSKA
;
A
#
# COMPACT_ATOMS: atom_id res chain seq x y z
N MET A 1 -14.50 -14.04 -6.17
CA MET A 1 -13.95 -13.53 -4.89
C MET A 1 -15.09 -13.40 -3.90
N ASN A 2 -14.91 -13.86 -2.66
CA ASN A 2 -15.97 -13.75 -1.65
C ASN A 2 -16.00 -12.30 -1.14
N SER A 3 -17.09 -11.56 -1.38
CA SER A 3 -17.24 -10.13 -1.05
C SER A 3 -16.90 -9.82 0.42
N ARG A 4 -17.19 -10.75 1.32
CA ARG A 4 -16.94 -10.61 2.77
C ARG A 4 -15.45 -10.38 3.10
N HIS A 5 -14.53 -11.12 2.46
CA HIS A 5 -13.08 -10.97 2.70
C HIS A 5 -12.53 -9.65 2.16
N LEU A 6 -13.09 -9.18 1.03
CA LEU A 6 -12.73 -7.88 0.46
C LEU A 6 -13.20 -6.71 1.32
N VAL A 7 -14.44 -6.77 1.78
CA VAL A 7 -15.01 -5.75 2.68
C VAL A 7 -14.19 -5.68 3.98
N ARG A 8 -13.81 -6.84 4.54
CA ARG A 8 -12.94 -6.87 5.72
C ARG A 8 -11.57 -6.26 5.44
N LEU A 9 -10.94 -6.59 4.30
CA LEU A 9 -9.67 -5.99 3.90
C LEU A 9 -9.80 -4.47 3.76
N PHE A 10 -10.88 -4.00 3.13
CA PHE A 10 -11.16 -2.58 2.95
C PHE A 10 -11.20 -1.84 4.29
N PHE A 11 -12.08 -2.22 5.19
CA PHE A 11 -12.22 -1.53 6.47
C PHE A 11 -10.96 -1.64 7.34
N THR A 12 -10.29 -2.80 7.35
CA THR A 12 -9.06 -2.95 8.14
C THR A 12 -7.95 -2.04 7.60
N THR A 13 -7.78 -1.93 6.28
CA THR A 13 -6.78 -1.03 5.68
C THR A 13 -7.11 0.43 5.99
N LEU A 14 -8.39 0.79 5.92
CA LEU A 14 -8.87 2.13 6.24
C LEU A 14 -8.48 2.53 7.68
N PHE A 15 -8.80 1.69 8.67
CA PHE A 15 -8.46 1.94 10.07
C PHE A 15 -6.94 1.97 10.31
N ILE A 16 -6.17 1.09 9.66
CA ILE A 16 -4.71 1.12 9.73
C ILE A 16 -4.18 2.47 9.21
N GLY A 17 -4.67 2.93 8.06
CA GLY A 17 -4.32 4.23 7.49
C GLY A 17 -4.62 5.39 8.43
N GLY A 18 -5.80 5.39 9.05
CA GLY A 18 -6.21 6.38 10.03
C GLY A 18 -5.30 6.42 11.27
N ILE A 19 -5.08 5.26 11.90
CA ILE A 19 -4.25 5.17 13.11
C ILE A 19 -2.80 5.58 12.81
N VAL A 20 -2.22 5.07 11.71
CA VAL A 20 -0.84 5.39 11.33
C VAL A 20 -0.71 6.88 11.03
N ALA A 21 -1.67 7.49 10.31
CA ALA A 21 -1.67 8.93 10.05
C ALA A 21 -1.81 9.75 11.34
N GLY A 22 -2.65 9.34 12.28
CA GLY A 22 -2.76 9.99 13.58
C GLY A 22 -1.43 10.05 14.32
N ILE A 23 -0.70 8.94 14.37
CA ILE A 23 0.60 8.86 15.05
C ILE A 23 1.67 9.63 14.27
N VAL A 24 1.80 9.35 12.98
CA VAL A 24 2.83 9.95 12.11
C VAL A 24 2.63 11.46 11.97
N GLY A 25 1.39 11.93 11.94
CA GLY A 25 1.08 13.35 11.88
C GLY A 25 1.68 14.16 13.02
N PHE A 26 1.57 13.66 14.26
CA PHE A 26 2.22 14.28 15.41
C PHE A 26 3.75 14.23 15.32
N LEU A 27 4.33 13.11 14.84
CA LEU A 27 5.78 12.95 14.75
C LEU A 27 6.38 13.86 13.67
N VAL A 28 5.77 13.90 12.49
CA VAL A 28 6.29 14.67 11.33
C VAL A 28 6.10 16.18 11.52
N ARG A 29 5.03 16.57 12.19
CA ARG A 29 4.69 17.97 12.46
C ARG A 29 4.87 18.34 13.93
N TRP A 30 5.87 17.75 14.59
CA TRP A 30 6.11 17.92 16.00
C TRP A 30 6.23 19.40 16.42
N GLU A 31 6.96 20.21 15.66
CA GLU A 31 7.12 21.64 15.94
C GLU A 31 5.78 22.39 15.99
N GLN A 32 4.83 21.99 15.14
CA GLN A 32 3.49 22.60 15.11
C GLN A 32 2.64 22.16 16.31
N PHE A 33 2.76 20.92 16.75
CA PHE A 33 1.88 20.34 17.78
C PHE A 33 2.49 20.31 19.18
N GLN A 34 3.81 20.52 19.33
CA GLN A 34 4.50 20.58 20.62
C GLN A 34 3.82 21.49 21.64
N PRO A 35 3.34 22.71 21.32
CA PRO A 35 2.72 23.60 22.31
C PRO A 35 1.50 22.98 23.02
N MET A 36 0.69 22.18 22.33
CA MET A 36 -0.48 21.50 22.90
C MET A 36 -0.06 20.50 23.99
N PHE A 37 1.07 19.79 23.77
CA PHE A 37 1.59 18.82 24.73
C PHE A 37 2.21 19.51 25.95
N VAL A 38 2.83 20.67 25.77
CA VAL A 38 3.42 21.45 26.85
C VAL A 38 2.33 22.06 27.77
N VAL A 39 1.25 22.54 27.17
CA VAL A 39 0.09 23.09 27.91
C VAL A 39 -0.72 21.96 28.55
N GLY A 40 -0.66 20.76 28.01
CA GLY A 40 -1.41 19.60 28.50
C GLY A 40 -2.91 19.65 28.17
N ASP A 41 -3.30 20.36 27.11
CA ASP A 41 -4.70 20.42 26.67
C ASP A 41 -5.10 19.08 25.96
N PHE A 42 -5.65 18.18 26.77
CA PHE A 42 -6.06 16.85 26.33
C PHE A 42 -7.15 16.91 25.26
N LEU A 43 -8.07 17.87 25.31
CA LEU A 43 -9.15 18.00 24.33
C LEU A 43 -8.59 18.44 22.98
N GLU A 44 -7.65 19.36 22.96
CA GLU A 44 -6.99 19.82 21.74
C GLU A 44 -6.15 18.70 21.10
N ILE A 45 -5.39 17.94 21.92
CA ILE A 45 -4.63 16.77 21.45
C ILE A 45 -5.56 15.72 20.84
N LEU A 46 -6.67 15.39 21.51
CA LEU A 46 -7.63 14.40 21.05
C LEU A 46 -8.33 14.83 19.76
N SER A 47 -8.76 16.08 19.67
CA SER A 47 -9.42 16.63 18.47
C SER A 47 -8.47 16.63 17.28
N THR A 48 -7.22 17.01 17.48
CA THR A 48 -6.16 16.97 16.45
C THR A 48 -5.88 15.53 16.00
N PHE A 49 -5.80 14.57 16.94
CA PHE A 49 -5.63 13.16 16.62
C PHE A 49 -6.78 12.63 15.74
N ILE A 50 -8.04 12.95 16.11
CA ILE A 50 -9.22 12.56 15.33
C ILE A 50 -9.18 13.18 13.93
N TRP A 51 -8.78 14.44 13.79
CA TRP A 51 -8.62 15.10 12.50
C TRP A 51 -7.55 14.44 11.65
N LEU A 52 -6.35 14.20 12.19
CA LEU A 52 -5.26 13.49 11.51
C LEU A 52 -5.68 12.07 11.09
N MET A 53 -6.42 11.38 11.97
CA MET A 53 -6.99 10.07 11.66
C MET A 53 -8.00 10.16 10.51
N GLY A 54 -8.84 11.19 10.46
CA GLY A 54 -9.75 11.45 9.33
C GLY A 54 -9.02 11.61 7.99
N VAL A 55 -7.93 12.38 7.98
CA VAL A 55 -7.06 12.49 6.79
C VAL A 55 -6.44 11.15 6.43
N GLY A 56 -6.01 10.38 7.42
CA GLY A 56 -5.45 9.04 7.23
C GLY A 56 -6.45 8.03 6.65
N LEU A 57 -7.75 8.16 6.97
CA LEU A 57 -8.80 7.36 6.31
C LEU A 57 -8.82 7.64 4.79
N ILE A 58 -8.63 8.88 4.37
CA ILE A 58 -8.55 9.24 2.94
C ILE A 58 -7.33 8.57 2.30
N PHE A 59 -6.16 8.59 2.94
CA PHE A 59 -4.97 7.89 2.46
C PHE A 59 -5.21 6.37 2.35
N GLY A 60 -5.96 5.79 3.29
CA GLY A 60 -6.39 4.40 3.25
C GLY A 60 -7.27 4.09 2.03
N VAL A 61 -8.21 4.98 1.68
CA VAL A 61 -9.05 4.85 0.47
C VAL A 61 -8.19 4.93 -0.79
N ILE A 62 -7.29 5.92 -0.89
CA ILE A 62 -6.38 6.09 -2.04
C ILE A 62 -5.52 4.83 -2.22
N SER A 63 -4.93 4.32 -1.13
CA SER A 63 -4.16 3.07 -1.14
C SER A 63 -4.98 1.88 -1.64
N GLN A 64 -6.25 1.78 -1.23
CA GLN A 64 -7.15 0.71 -1.63
C GLN A 64 -7.51 0.77 -3.12
N MET A 65 -7.85 1.95 -3.63
CA MET A 65 -8.13 2.15 -5.05
C MET A 65 -6.93 1.78 -5.90
N SER A 66 -5.76 2.21 -5.50
CA SER A 66 -4.49 1.92 -6.18
C SER A 66 -4.15 0.42 -6.16
N PHE A 67 -4.44 -0.27 -5.06
CA PHE A 67 -4.25 -1.72 -4.95
C PHE A 67 -5.13 -2.48 -5.95
N PHE A 68 -6.40 -2.10 -6.10
CA PHE A 68 -7.28 -2.70 -7.11
C PHE A 68 -6.84 -2.36 -8.53
N ALA A 69 -6.40 -1.13 -8.78
CA ALA A 69 -5.83 -0.73 -10.05
C ALA A 69 -4.59 -1.59 -10.39
N TYR A 70 -3.69 -1.79 -9.43
CA TYR A 70 -2.53 -2.68 -9.58
C TYR A 70 -2.95 -4.11 -9.97
N LEU A 71 -3.91 -4.72 -9.26
CA LEU A 71 -4.36 -6.08 -9.57
C LEU A 71 -4.91 -6.18 -10.99
N THR A 72 -5.61 -5.17 -11.45
CA THR A 72 -6.16 -5.07 -12.81
C THR A 72 -5.04 -4.94 -13.84
N ILE A 73 -4.14 -3.96 -13.65
CA ILE A 73 -3.00 -3.73 -14.55
C ILE A 73 -2.07 -4.94 -14.61
N HIS A 74 -1.82 -5.59 -13.47
CA HIS A 74 -1.00 -6.80 -13.43
C HIS A 74 -1.62 -7.95 -14.26
N ARG A 75 -2.94 -8.12 -14.18
CA ARG A 75 -3.67 -9.13 -14.96
C ARG A 75 -3.62 -8.83 -16.48
N PHE A 76 -3.88 -7.58 -16.86
CA PHE A 76 -3.77 -7.15 -18.26
C PHE A 76 -2.34 -7.24 -18.77
N GLY A 77 -1.36 -6.81 -18.00
CA GLY A 77 0.05 -6.87 -18.34
C GLY A 77 0.53 -8.31 -18.62
N MET A 78 0.12 -9.27 -17.78
CA MET A 78 0.39 -10.68 -18.02
C MET A 78 -0.30 -11.19 -19.30
N GLY A 79 -1.50 -10.70 -19.64
CA GLY A 79 -2.23 -11.07 -20.86
C GLY A 79 -1.54 -10.55 -22.12
N ILE A 80 -1.08 -9.30 -22.11
CA ILE A 80 -0.49 -8.62 -23.27
C ILE A 80 0.99 -9.00 -23.43
N PHE A 81 1.79 -8.84 -22.38
CA PHE A 81 3.25 -8.99 -22.44
C PHE A 81 3.74 -10.39 -22.09
N LYS A 82 2.88 -11.26 -21.54
CA LYS A 82 3.22 -12.64 -21.16
C LYS A 82 4.54 -12.71 -20.36
N ASN A 83 5.54 -13.40 -20.89
CA ASN A 83 6.84 -13.59 -20.23
C ASN A 83 7.67 -12.29 -20.09
N LEU A 84 7.41 -11.27 -20.92
CA LEU A 84 8.10 -9.97 -20.86
C LEU A 84 7.57 -9.07 -19.74
N TRP A 85 6.41 -9.39 -19.14
CA TRP A 85 5.78 -8.54 -18.14
C TRP A 85 6.68 -8.19 -16.95
N ASN A 86 7.47 -9.14 -16.48
CA ASN A 86 8.43 -8.87 -15.40
C ASN A 86 9.51 -7.86 -15.82
N GLY A 87 9.99 -7.94 -17.05
CA GLY A 87 10.95 -6.98 -17.61
C GLY A 87 10.35 -5.57 -17.69
N VAL A 88 9.11 -5.46 -18.18
CA VAL A 88 8.36 -4.18 -18.23
C VAL A 88 8.22 -3.58 -16.84
N GLN A 89 7.88 -4.37 -15.82
CA GLN A 89 7.79 -3.89 -14.45
C GLN A 89 9.11 -3.37 -13.91
N VAL A 90 10.23 -4.04 -14.18
CA VAL A 90 11.57 -3.60 -13.77
C VAL A 90 11.94 -2.27 -14.43
N VAL A 91 11.65 -2.11 -15.72
CA VAL A 91 11.87 -0.83 -16.43
C VAL A 91 11.03 0.28 -15.81
N LEU A 92 9.74 0.04 -15.54
CA LEU A 92 8.86 1.03 -14.92
C LEU A 92 9.31 1.41 -13.50
N ILE A 93 9.83 0.47 -12.69
CA ILE A 93 10.45 0.77 -11.40
C ILE A 93 11.62 1.74 -11.58
N GLY A 94 12.51 1.46 -12.53
CA GLY A 94 13.66 2.33 -12.85
C GLY A 94 13.22 3.73 -13.27
N VAL A 95 12.24 3.84 -14.17
CA VAL A 95 11.70 5.12 -14.65
C VAL A 95 11.11 5.94 -13.51
N VAL A 96 10.27 5.33 -12.65
CA VAL A 96 9.62 6.04 -11.54
C VAL A 96 10.63 6.48 -10.47
N LEU A 97 11.65 5.67 -10.18
CA LEU A 97 12.71 6.07 -9.25
C LEU A 97 13.59 7.19 -9.84
N PHE A 98 13.86 7.14 -11.14
CA PHE A 98 14.57 8.21 -11.84
C PHE A 98 13.75 9.52 -11.81
N ASP A 99 12.45 9.45 -12.09
CA ASP A 99 11.52 10.58 -12.01
C ASP A 99 11.51 11.20 -10.60
N LEU A 100 11.36 10.36 -9.58
CA LEU A 100 11.31 10.80 -8.18
C LEU A 100 12.60 11.51 -7.72
N VAL A 101 13.76 11.15 -8.28
CA VAL A 101 15.04 11.79 -7.93
C VAL A 101 15.33 12.95 -8.87
N TYR A 102 15.44 12.67 -10.16
CA TYR A 102 16.02 13.61 -11.14
C TYR A 102 15.05 14.70 -11.56
N LEU A 103 13.83 14.34 -11.99
CA LEU A 103 12.87 15.35 -12.43
C LEU A 103 12.39 16.22 -11.26
N ARG A 104 12.23 15.62 -10.09
CA ARG A 104 11.92 16.39 -8.89
C ARG A 104 13.05 17.34 -8.50
N TYR A 105 14.32 16.92 -8.61
CA TYR A 105 15.46 17.79 -8.38
C TYR A 105 15.50 18.98 -9.35
N ILE A 106 15.21 18.75 -10.64
CA ILE A 106 15.12 19.85 -11.61
C ILE A 106 13.96 20.80 -11.30
N ALA A 107 12.81 20.27 -10.88
CA ALA A 107 11.62 21.08 -10.63
C ALA A 107 11.70 21.90 -9.34
N PHE A 108 12.36 21.39 -8.28
CA PHE A 108 12.31 21.94 -6.93
C PHE A 108 13.69 22.06 -6.25
N GLY A 109 14.77 21.78 -6.94
CA GLY A 109 16.10 21.72 -6.34
C GLY A 109 16.78 23.08 -6.12
N ASP A 110 16.31 24.16 -6.75
CA ASP A 110 16.82 25.54 -6.65
C ASP A 110 18.36 25.65 -6.61
N GLY A 111 19.05 24.74 -7.31
CA GLY A 111 20.51 24.64 -7.28
C GLY A 111 21.10 24.04 -5.99
N GLY A 112 20.27 23.54 -5.09
CA GLY A 112 20.66 22.89 -3.84
C GLY A 112 21.13 21.44 -4.01
N SER A 113 21.18 20.70 -2.90
CA SER A 113 21.63 19.31 -2.89
C SER A 113 20.59 18.35 -3.45
N ILE A 114 21.04 17.35 -4.23
CA ILE A 114 20.19 16.23 -4.70
C ILE A 114 19.87 15.23 -3.57
N LEU A 115 20.60 15.28 -2.45
CA LEU A 115 20.50 14.31 -1.34
C LEU A 115 19.09 14.13 -0.78
N PRO A 116 18.25 15.16 -0.52
CA PRO A 116 16.90 14.98 -0.02
C PRO A 116 16.01 14.15 -0.96
N HIS A 117 16.15 14.37 -2.28
CA HIS A 117 15.38 13.64 -3.30
C HIS A 117 15.83 12.18 -3.39
N LEU A 118 17.16 11.94 -3.30
CA LEU A 118 17.72 10.60 -3.25
C LEU A 118 17.26 9.84 -1.99
N PHE A 119 17.20 10.53 -0.84
CA PHE A 119 16.75 9.93 0.42
C PHE A 119 15.29 9.47 0.35
N LEU A 120 14.41 10.26 -0.25
CA LEU A 120 13.01 9.87 -0.46
C LEU A 120 12.88 8.61 -1.33
N ALA A 121 13.58 8.57 -2.45
CA ALA A 121 13.61 7.41 -3.34
C ALA A 121 14.20 6.18 -2.63
N ALA A 122 15.25 6.36 -1.83
CA ALA A 122 15.88 5.30 -1.06
C ALA A 122 14.92 4.70 -0.01
N ILE A 123 14.12 5.52 0.68
CA ILE A 123 13.09 5.03 1.62
C ILE A 123 12.06 4.15 0.90
N VAL A 124 11.49 4.66 -0.19
CA VAL A 124 10.47 3.92 -0.95
C VAL A 124 11.04 2.60 -1.48
N LEU A 125 12.26 2.64 -2.03
CA LEU A 125 12.92 1.43 -2.55
C LEU A 125 13.27 0.46 -1.43
N ALA A 126 13.83 0.91 -0.32
CA ALA A 126 14.22 0.04 0.81
C ALA A 126 13.01 -0.68 1.41
N VAL A 127 11.92 0.05 1.70
CA VAL A 127 10.67 -0.56 2.18
C VAL A 127 10.10 -1.51 1.13
N GLY A 128 10.11 -1.10 -0.15
CA GLY A 128 9.66 -1.92 -1.27
C GLY A 128 10.41 -3.25 -1.36
N LEU A 129 11.74 -3.22 -1.25
CA LEU A 129 12.61 -4.42 -1.27
C LEU A 129 12.31 -5.35 -0.08
N VAL A 130 12.18 -4.81 1.13
CA VAL A 130 11.86 -5.59 2.33
C VAL A 130 10.51 -6.30 2.16
N ILE A 131 9.47 -5.56 1.76
CA ILE A 131 8.12 -6.11 1.59
C ILE A 131 8.07 -7.11 0.43
N ALA A 132 8.74 -6.84 -0.69
CA ALA A 132 8.84 -7.76 -1.82
C ALA A 132 9.56 -9.06 -1.42
N TYR A 133 10.61 -8.98 -0.61
CA TYR A 133 11.31 -10.13 -0.08
C TYR A 133 10.43 -10.98 0.86
N VAL A 134 9.71 -10.33 1.78
CA VAL A 134 8.75 -11.01 2.66
C VAL A 134 7.65 -11.70 1.82
N LYS A 135 7.10 -11.00 0.83
CA LYS A 135 6.09 -11.54 -0.07
C LYS A 135 6.59 -12.75 -0.85
N MET A 136 7.81 -12.65 -1.37
CA MET A 136 8.48 -13.76 -2.07
C MET A 136 8.60 -15.00 -1.19
N LYS A 137 9.00 -14.83 0.07
CA LYS A 137 9.09 -15.96 1.04
C LYS A 137 7.73 -16.56 1.39
N GLN A 138 6.68 -15.74 1.45
CA GLN A 138 5.32 -16.21 1.75
C GLN A 138 4.65 -16.93 0.57
N THR A 139 5.08 -16.68 -0.67
CA THR A 139 4.38 -17.16 -1.86
C THR A 139 5.31 -17.99 -2.75
N ASN A 140 6.12 -17.33 -3.57
CA ASN A 140 7.10 -17.94 -4.47
C ASN A 140 8.08 -16.88 -5.02
N LYS A 141 9.20 -17.33 -5.60
CA LYS A 141 10.23 -16.44 -6.14
C LYS A 141 9.72 -15.47 -7.23
N ARG A 142 8.70 -15.87 -8.00
CA ARG A 142 8.13 -15.04 -9.08
C ARG A 142 7.32 -13.85 -8.56
N ALA A 143 6.94 -13.86 -7.28
CA ALA A 143 6.18 -12.77 -6.66
C ALA A 143 7.04 -11.55 -6.30
N PHE A 144 8.37 -11.64 -6.36
CA PHE A 144 9.28 -10.57 -5.96
C PHE A 144 9.12 -9.30 -6.83
N VAL A 145 9.26 -9.43 -8.16
CA VAL A 145 9.18 -8.28 -9.07
C VAL A 145 7.80 -7.61 -9.05
N PRO A 146 6.68 -8.33 -9.14
CA PRO A 146 5.35 -7.73 -9.03
C PRO A 146 5.12 -7.04 -7.67
N ALA A 147 5.63 -7.60 -6.58
CA ALA A 147 5.51 -6.99 -5.26
C ALA A 147 6.33 -5.69 -5.15
N LEU A 148 7.57 -5.70 -5.64
CA LEU A 148 8.42 -4.52 -5.69
C LEU A 148 7.80 -3.43 -6.58
N PHE A 149 7.27 -3.81 -7.74
CA PHE A 149 6.59 -2.90 -8.65
C PHE A 149 5.39 -2.21 -7.98
N PHE A 150 4.55 -2.97 -7.26
CA PHE A 150 3.45 -2.37 -6.51
C PHE A 150 3.96 -1.42 -5.42
N MET A 151 4.93 -1.85 -4.62
CA MET A 151 5.44 -1.06 -3.49
C MET A 151 6.18 0.20 -3.92
N THR A 152 6.79 0.24 -5.11
CA THR A 152 7.49 1.42 -5.61
C THR A 152 6.60 2.26 -6.51
N VAL A 153 6.19 1.73 -7.66
CA VAL A 153 5.49 2.51 -8.70
C VAL A 153 4.13 2.99 -8.20
N PHE A 154 3.31 2.11 -7.62
CA PHE A 154 1.99 2.52 -7.15
C PHE A 154 2.04 3.42 -5.92
N THR A 155 3.00 3.25 -5.02
CA THR A 155 3.18 4.17 -3.90
C THR A 155 3.55 5.57 -4.41
N VAL A 156 4.46 5.69 -5.36
CA VAL A 156 4.83 6.99 -5.94
C VAL A 156 3.65 7.62 -6.68
N LEU A 157 2.91 6.85 -7.48
CA LEU A 157 1.71 7.35 -8.19
C LEU A 157 0.65 7.90 -7.23
N GLN A 158 0.40 7.24 -6.10
CA GLN A 158 -0.51 7.73 -5.05
C GLN A 158 -0.02 9.02 -4.41
N TRP A 159 1.27 9.21 -4.38
CA TRP A 159 1.95 10.29 -3.68
C TRP A 159 2.15 11.54 -4.56
N VAL A 160 2.01 11.41 -5.88
CA VAL A 160 2.19 12.51 -6.86
C VAL A 160 1.52 13.83 -6.46
N PRO A 161 0.25 13.88 -6.00
CA PRO A 161 -0.39 15.15 -5.66
C PRO A 161 0.38 15.95 -4.60
N VAL A 162 0.91 15.28 -3.59
CA VAL A 162 1.68 15.91 -2.51
C VAL A 162 3.12 16.20 -2.94
N LEU A 163 3.67 15.38 -3.83
CA LEU A 163 4.99 15.65 -4.41
C LEU A 163 5.01 16.92 -5.27
N VAL A 164 3.91 17.23 -5.95
CA VAL A 164 3.76 18.45 -6.76
C VAL A 164 3.62 19.69 -5.88
N GLU A 165 2.87 19.59 -4.78
CA GLU A 165 2.73 20.67 -3.81
C GLU A 165 4.03 21.03 -3.09
N ASN A 166 4.95 20.05 -2.98
CA ASN A 166 6.29 20.17 -2.39
C ASN A 166 6.34 20.67 -0.94
N ASP A 167 5.26 20.55 -0.18
CA ASP A 167 5.27 20.79 1.28
C ASP A 167 5.92 19.60 1.99
N GLN A 168 7.06 19.83 2.63
CA GLN A 168 7.85 18.78 3.31
C GLN A 168 7.02 18.06 4.38
N GLY A 169 6.21 18.78 5.14
CA GLY A 169 5.35 18.20 6.17
C GLY A 169 4.32 17.22 5.57
N TRP A 170 3.66 17.59 4.48
CA TRP A 170 2.69 16.71 3.80
C TRP A 170 3.36 15.56 3.07
N VAL A 171 4.56 15.77 2.50
CA VAL A 171 5.34 14.73 1.81
C VAL A 171 5.61 13.55 2.73
N TYR A 172 6.16 13.77 3.92
CA TYR A 172 6.43 12.68 4.87
C TYR A 172 5.16 12.18 5.57
N PHE A 173 4.21 13.07 5.87
CA PHE A 173 2.96 12.70 6.51
C PHE A 173 2.13 11.72 5.68
N MET A 174 2.05 11.88 4.36
CA MET A 174 1.31 10.97 3.48
C MET A 174 2.09 9.69 3.18
N LEU A 175 3.43 9.74 3.07
CA LEU A 175 4.27 8.61 2.68
C LEU A 175 4.09 7.40 3.60
N TRP A 176 4.19 7.60 4.92
CA TRP A 176 4.17 6.50 5.88
C TRP A 176 2.85 5.74 5.93
N PRO A 177 1.68 6.38 6.03
CA PRO A 177 0.40 5.68 5.93
C PRO A 177 0.24 4.89 4.63
N LEU A 178 0.66 5.45 3.49
CA LEU A 178 0.61 4.76 2.21
C LEU A 178 1.49 3.51 2.20
N LEU A 179 2.75 3.61 2.65
CA LEU A 179 3.66 2.47 2.72
C LEU A 179 3.12 1.36 3.62
N VAL A 180 2.54 1.70 4.77
CA VAL A 180 1.96 0.72 5.71
C VAL A 180 0.70 0.08 5.11
N CYS A 181 -0.21 0.87 4.56
CA CYS A 181 -1.43 0.36 3.92
C CYS A 181 -1.12 -0.56 2.74
N ASN A 182 -0.22 -0.13 1.84
CA ASN A 182 0.20 -0.92 0.68
C ASN A 182 0.86 -2.24 1.11
N SER A 183 1.74 -2.19 2.12
CA SER A 183 2.38 -3.38 2.68
C SER A 183 1.38 -4.35 3.26
N TYR A 184 0.44 -3.86 4.06
CA TYR A 184 -0.63 -4.68 4.66
C TYR A 184 -1.48 -5.37 3.60
N GLN A 185 -1.96 -4.63 2.60
CA GLN A 185 -2.81 -5.17 1.53
C GLN A 185 -2.07 -6.24 0.73
N LEU A 186 -0.81 -5.96 0.33
CA LEU A 186 -0.01 -6.87 -0.46
C LEU A 186 0.28 -8.18 0.26
N LEU A 187 0.64 -8.12 1.55
CA LEU A 187 0.94 -9.31 2.34
C LEU A 187 -0.33 -10.09 2.72
N LYS A 188 -1.44 -9.40 2.98
CA LYS A 188 -2.71 -10.03 3.36
C LYS A 188 -3.39 -10.75 2.21
N LEU A 189 -3.22 -10.28 0.97
CA LEU A 189 -3.86 -10.85 -0.22
C LEU A 189 -3.61 -12.36 -0.36
N HIS A 190 -2.40 -12.84 -0.08
CA HIS A 190 -2.08 -14.26 -0.18
C HIS A 190 -2.92 -15.10 0.79
N LYS A 191 -3.01 -14.68 2.05
CA LYS A 191 -3.79 -15.35 3.08
C LYS A 191 -5.28 -15.39 2.75
N ILE A 192 -5.80 -14.30 2.16
CA ILE A 192 -7.20 -14.22 1.72
C ILE A 192 -7.45 -15.21 0.58
N ASN A 193 -6.56 -15.28 -0.40
CA ASN A 193 -6.70 -16.22 -1.52
C ASN A 193 -6.64 -17.69 -1.06
N GLU A 194 -5.78 -18.02 -0.10
CA GLU A 194 -5.74 -19.36 0.49
C GLU A 194 -7.03 -19.71 1.25
N GLN A 195 -7.57 -18.77 2.01
CA GLN A 195 -8.85 -18.98 2.73
C GLN A 195 -10.00 -19.23 1.74
N ILE A 196 -10.07 -18.44 0.67
CA ILE A 196 -11.09 -18.63 -0.37
C ILE A 196 -10.95 -19.99 -1.05
N ALA A 197 -9.73 -20.42 -1.35
CA ALA A 197 -9.48 -21.73 -1.95
C ALA A 197 -9.91 -22.89 -1.03
N ARG A 198 -9.61 -22.78 0.28
CA ARG A 198 -10.04 -23.78 1.29
C ARG A 198 -11.57 -23.82 1.45
N GLU A 199 -12.23 -22.67 1.49
CA GLU A 199 -13.70 -22.60 1.58
C GLU A 199 -14.37 -23.21 0.34
N ALA A 200 -13.82 -22.96 -0.86
CA ALA A 200 -14.33 -23.56 -2.09
C ALA A 200 -14.16 -25.09 -2.11
N GLY A 201 -13.02 -25.61 -1.67
CA GLY A 201 -12.78 -27.04 -1.56
C GLY A 201 -13.74 -27.73 -0.58
N ASN A 202 -13.96 -27.12 0.61
CA ASN A 202 -14.88 -27.67 1.60
C ASN A 202 -16.33 -27.70 1.10
N LYS A 203 -16.77 -26.69 0.33
CA LYS A 203 -18.13 -26.68 -0.27
C LYS A 203 -18.30 -27.81 -1.28
N GLN A 204 -17.29 -28.07 -2.14
CA GLN A 204 -17.37 -29.17 -3.10
C GLN A 204 -17.43 -30.54 -2.40
N VAL A 205 -16.64 -30.74 -1.34
CA VAL A 205 -16.66 -31.98 -0.56
C VAL A 205 -18.02 -32.21 0.10
N ASN A 206 -18.63 -31.16 0.67
CA ASN A 206 -19.94 -31.28 1.29
C ASN A 206 -21.04 -31.57 0.27
N GLN A 207 -21.04 -30.91 -0.88
CA GLN A 207 -22.00 -31.18 -1.97
C GLN A 207 -21.85 -32.62 -2.49
N SER A 208 -20.65 -33.14 -2.61
CA SER A 208 -20.44 -34.53 -3.04
C SER A 208 -20.93 -35.57 -2.01
N LYS A 209 -20.80 -35.25 -0.71
CA LYS A 209 -21.34 -36.10 0.38
C LYS A 209 -22.87 -36.09 0.38
N ASP A 210 -23.48 -34.92 0.24
CA ASP A 210 -24.95 -34.80 0.21
C ASP A 210 -25.55 -35.53 -1.00
N TYR A 211 -24.88 -35.42 -2.17
CA TYR A 211 -25.29 -36.17 -3.37
C TYR A 211 -25.23 -37.70 -3.14
N LYS A 212 -24.12 -38.21 -2.60
CA LYS A 212 -23.97 -39.65 -2.28
C LYS A 212 -25.00 -40.15 -1.27
N ASN A 213 -25.26 -39.35 -0.24
CA ASN A 213 -26.27 -39.70 0.77
C ASN A 213 -27.71 -39.74 0.20
N ASN A 214 -28.03 -38.86 -0.75
CA ASN A 214 -29.34 -38.84 -1.41
C ASN A 214 -29.49 -40.01 -2.40
N VAL A 215 -28.43 -40.36 -3.13
CA VAL A 215 -28.45 -41.53 -4.04
C VAL A 215 -28.53 -42.86 -3.28
N SER A 216 -27.98 -42.94 -2.07
CA SER A 216 -28.04 -44.17 -1.26
C SER A 216 -29.39 -44.39 -0.53
N LYS A 217 -30.25 -43.37 -0.54
CA LYS A 217 -31.61 -43.42 0.09
C LYS A 217 -32.74 -43.61 -0.93
N ALA A 218 -32.44 -43.52 -2.22
CA ALA A 218 -33.35 -43.81 -3.33
C ALA A 218 -33.20 -45.25 -3.84
#